data_9be3f3741008ac55eb113c7f8764046e
#
_entry.id   9be3f3741008ac55eb113c7f8764046e
#
_cell.length_a   1.000
_cell.length_b   1.000
_cell.length_c   1.000
_cell.angle_alpha   90.00
_cell.angle_beta   90.00
_cell.angle_gamma   90.00
#
_symmetry.space_group_name_H-M   'P 1'
#
loop_
_entity.id
_entity.type
_entity.pdbx_description
1 polymer ?
#
loop_
_entity_poly.entity_id
_entity_poly.type
_entity_poly.pdbx_seq_one_letter_code
_entity_poly.pdbx_strand_id
1 'polypeptide(L)'
;DESETVVRDCVQDIKNYTVLFADNVFETKANNIGLKEAIGDKVIIVQDDMLIKEKGWNERMEKPFIAFEDVFAVTARTAHNWVWNPYSRHYGMKEDLDNCWCDIVIHTDHAQKNNTSRDIFAVRNTVNRGPLMMDHEDLKTMGYFDEEFSPQDMDDHDLMHRVYKKLNKVCGCYWIDFKSEDAWGGTRVSGEPAPWLYKAHHKNSKIFYDRHRDLINSPNHNEDRKLK
;
A
#
# COMPACT_ATOMS: atom_id res chain seq x y z
N ASP A 1 -15.97 18.42 11.28
CA ASP A 1 -14.79 18.71 12.07
C ASP A 1 -13.97 19.81 11.38
N GLU A 2 -12.91 20.30 11.99
CA GLU A 2 -12.06 21.37 11.43
C GLU A 2 -11.41 20.99 10.08
N SER A 3 -11.22 19.70 9.81
CA SER A 3 -10.65 19.19 8.56
C SER A 3 -11.50 19.54 7.34
N GLU A 4 -12.82 19.62 7.47
CA GLU A 4 -13.72 19.96 6.35
C GLU A 4 -13.41 21.34 5.79
N THR A 5 -13.27 22.34 6.65
CA THR A 5 -12.97 23.71 6.22
C THR A 5 -11.61 23.78 5.54
N VAL A 6 -10.59 23.17 6.13
CA VAL A 6 -9.23 23.15 5.57
C VAL A 6 -9.21 22.49 4.19
N VAL A 7 -9.87 21.34 4.03
CA VAL A 7 -9.94 20.63 2.74
C VAL A 7 -10.65 21.48 1.69
N ARG A 8 -11.79 22.09 2.03
CA ARG A 8 -12.54 22.97 1.10
C ARG A 8 -11.71 24.15 0.65
N ASP A 9 -10.99 24.79 1.57
CA ASP A 9 -10.11 25.92 1.25
C ASP A 9 -8.94 25.48 0.34
N CYS A 10 -8.35 24.32 0.59
CA CYS A 10 -7.25 23.81 -0.23
C CYS A 10 -7.66 23.44 -1.67
N VAL A 11 -8.91 23.05 -1.91
CA VAL A 11 -9.36 22.58 -3.23
C VAL A 11 -10.19 23.62 -4.01
N GLN A 12 -10.48 24.78 -3.43
CA GLN A 12 -11.35 25.81 -4.05
C GLN A 12 -10.93 26.23 -5.47
N ASP A 13 -9.63 26.22 -5.75
CA ASP A 13 -9.06 26.57 -7.05
C ASP A 13 -8.76 25.35 -7.95
N ILE A 14 -9.04 24.13 -7.46
CA ILE A 14 -8.82 22.90 -8.20
C ILE A 14 -10.09 22.56 -8.97
N LYS A 15 -9.95 22.24 -10.26
CA LYS A 15 -11.03 21.73 -11.09
C LYS A 15 -11.06 20.19 -10.97
N ASN A 16 -12.27 19.63 -11.08
CA ASN A 16 -12.46 18.17 -11.11
C ASN A 16 -12.07 17.45 -9.80
N TYR A 17 -12.56 17.93 -8.69
CA TYR A 17 -12.45 17.24 -7.42
C TYR A 17 -13.83 16.85 -6.86
N THR A 18 -13.85 15.82 -6.03
CA THR A 18 -15.00 15.44 -5.23
C THR A 18 -14.57 15.25 -3.79
N VAL A 19 -15.26 15.89 -2.85
CA VAL A 19 -15.04 15.68 -1.42
C VAL A 19 -16.08 14.70 -0.90
N LEU A 20 -15.65 13.59 -0.38
CA LEU A 20 -16.49 12.57 0.22
C LEU A 20 -16.37 12.61 1.74
N PHE A 21 -17.50 12.63 2.41
CA PHE A 21 -17.56 12.60 3.86
C PHE A 21 -18.00 11.21 4.31
N ALA A 22 -17.34 10.68 5.32
CA ALA A 22 -17.70 9.43 5.95
C ALA A 22 -17.65 9.60 7.47
N ASP A 23 -18.56 8.95 8.16
CA ASP A 23 -18.46 8.78 9.60
C ASP A 23 -17.20 7.97 9.91
N ASN A 24 -16.74 8.00 11.15
CA ASN A 24 -15.48 7.41 11.64
C ASN A 24 -15.23 5.94 11.17
N VAL A 25 -14.87 5.78 9.91
CA VAL A 25 -14.74 4.48 9.21
C VAL A 25 -13.31 3.94 9.12
N PHE A 26 -12.33 4.74 9.53
CA PHE A 26 -10.91 4.43 9.42
C PHE A 26 -10.41 4.12 7.99
N GLU A 27 -9.15 3.70 7.88
CA GLU A 27 -8.39 3.71 6.63
C GLU A 27 -8.96 2.76 5.56
N THR A 28 -9.19 1.49 5.89
CA THR A 28 -9.64 0.48 4.91
C THR A 28 -10.96 0.88 4.24
N LYS A 29 -11.95 1.29 5.04
CA LYS A 29 -13.27 1.68 4.51
C LYS A 29 -13.22 3.05 3.83
N ALA A 30 -12.46 4.01 4.36
CA ALA A 30 -12.30 5.32 3.75
C ALA A 30 -11.69 5.20 2.34
N ASN A 31 -10.66 4.37 2.17
CA ASN A 31 -10.09 4.08 0.86
C ASN A 31 -11.12 3.45 -0.09
N ASN A 32 -11.90 2.49 0.37
CA ASN A 32 -12.95 1.87 -0.47
C ASN A 32 -14.02 2.86 -0.92
N ILE A 33 -14.40 3.83 -0.08
CA ILE A 33 -15.35 4.88 -0.45
C ILE A 33 -14.79 5.70 -1.61
N GLY A 34 -13.55 6.18 -1.50
CA GLY A 34 -12.91 6.95 -2.56
C GLY A 34 -12.68 6.15 -3.85
N LEU A 35 -12.23 4.92 -3.73
CA LEU A 35 -11.96 4.04 -4.86
C LEU A 35 -13.23 3.68 -5.67
N LYS A 36 -14.38 3.53 -5.00
CA LYS A 36 -15.65 3.24 -5.66
C LYS A 36 -16.19 4.42 -6.47
N GLU A 37 -15.85 5.64 -6.07
CA GLU A 37 -16.24 6.88 -6.77
C GLU A 37 -15.25 7.29 -7.88
N ALA A 38 -14.06 6.70 -7.89
CA ALA A 38 -13.07 6.99 -8.91
C ALA A 38 -13.52 6.53 -10.31
N ILE A 39 -13.15 7.29 -11.34
CA ILE A 39 -13.58 7.06 -12.73
C ILE A 39 -12.43 6.79 -13.70
N GLY A 40 -11.16 6.92 -13.25
CA GLY A 40 -10.00 6.68 -14.09
C GLY A 40 -9.71 5.21 -14.35
N ASP A 41 -8.98 4.89 -15.42
CA ASP A 41 -8.51 3.54 -15.73
C ASP A 41 -7.46 3.05 -14.72
N LYS A 42 -6.74 3.99 -14.12
CA LYS A 42 -5.85 3.78 -12.99
C LYS A 42 -6.31 4.63 -11.82
N VAL A 43 -6.18 4.11 -10.64
CA VAL A 43 -6.48 4.80 -9.39
C VAL A 43 -5.23 4.88 -8.52
N ILE A 44 -5.07 6.00 -7.82
CA ILE A 44 -3.91 6.21 -6.94
C ILE A 44 -4.38 6.59 -5.54
N ILE A 45 -3.92 5.85 -4.55
CA ILE A 45 -4.06 6.24 -3.15
C ILE A 45 -2.84 7.06 -2.76
N VAL A 46 -3.07 8.27 -2.28
CA VAL A 46 -2.06 9.14 -1.67
C VAL A 46 -2.55 9.49 -0.27
N GLN A 47 -1.69 9.27 0.71
CA GLN A 47 -1.99 9.61 2.10
C GLN A 47 -1.67 11.09 2.37
N ASP A 48 -2.31 11.69 3.36
CA ASP A 48 -2.19 13.11 3.70
C ASP A 48 -0.83 13.50 4.31
N ASP A 49 -0.05 12.52 4.73
CA ASP A 49 1.34 12.66 5.21
C ASP A 49 2.40 12.53 4.09
N MET A 50 1.99 12.55 2.81
CA MET A 50 2.89 12.43 1.67
C MET A 50 3.15 13.76 0.98
N LEU A 51 4.41 14.16 0.93
CA LEU A 51 4.87 15.30 0.15
C LEU A 51 5.56 14.84 -1.14
N ILE A 52 4.85 14.90 -2.24
CA ILE A 52 5.39 14.51 -3.55
C ILE A 52 6.22 15.64 -4.13
N LYS A 53 7.46 15.34 -4.49
CA LYS A 53 8.44 16.32 -4.98
C LYS A 53 8.68 16.23 -6.49
N GLU A 54 8.39 15.09 -7.09
CA GLU A 54 8.67 14.82 -8.50
C GLU A 54 7.52 15.31 -9.40
N LYS A 55 7.83 16.19 -10.35
CA LYS A 55 6.86 16.57 -11.38
C LYS A 55 6.63 15.41 -12.35
N GLY A 56 5.35 15.17 -12.72
CA GLY A 56 4.98 14.03 -13.58
C GLY A 56 5.09 12.66 -12.88
N TRP A 57 5.01 12.65 -11.56
CA TRP A 57 5.12 11.46 -10.74
C TRP A 57 4.07 10.39 -11.07
N ASN A 58 2.86 10.80 -11.41
CA ASN A 58 1.78 9.90 -11.80
C ASN A 58 2.09 9.20 -13.14
N GLU A 59 2.56 9.94 -14.14
CA GLU A 59 3.01 9.38 -15.42
C GLU A 59 4.19 8.42 -15.23
N ARG A 60 5.06 8.74 -14.27
CA ARG A 60 6.16 7.86 -13.93
C ARG A 60 5.68 6.55 -13.31
N MET A 61 4.74 6.60 -12.37
CA MET A 61 4.17 5.39 -11.75
C MET A 61 3.38 4.52 -12.73
N GLU A 62 2.91 5.08 -13.84
CA GLU A 62 2.21 4.34 -14.88
C GLU A 62 3.15 3.52 -15.79
N LYS A 63 4.44 3.85 -15.85
CA LYS A 63 5.39 3.19 -16.75
C LYS A 63 5.45 1.66 -16.61
N PRO A 64 5.44 1.05 -15.42
CA PRO A 64 5.39 -0.42 -15.29
C PRO A 64 4.16 -1.04 -15.94
N PHE A 65 2.97 -0.41 -15.86
CA PHE A 65 1.75 -0.89 -16.50
C PHE A 65 1.84 -0.85 -18.03
N ILE A 66 2.55 0.15 -18.58
CA ILE A 66 2.76 0.26 -20.03
C ILE A 66 3.79 -0.78 -20.50
N ALA A 67 4.80 -1.05 -19.66
CA ALA A 67 5.91 -1.95 -20.03
C ALA A 67 5.57 -3.44 -19.86
N PHE A 68 4.65 -3.79 -18.95
CA PHE A 68 4.35 -5.16 -18.56
C PHE A 68 2.83 -5.37 -18.41
N GLU A 69 2.26 -6.30 -19.14
CA GLU A 69 0.80 -6.55 -19.19
C GLU A 69 0.24 -7.16 -17.88
N ASP A 70 1.09 -7.81 -17.11
CA ASP A 70 0.74 -8.51 -15.88
C ASP A 70 0.82 -7.66 -14.61
N VAL A 71 0.97 -6.34 -14.73
CA VAL A 71 1.04 -5.45 -13.56
C VAL A 71 -0.36 -5.07 -13.09
N PHE A 72 -0.62 -5.33 -11.81
CA PHE A 72 -1.82 -4.84 -11.12
C PHE A 72 -1.56 -3.58 -10.30
N ALA A 73 -0.45 -3.54 -9.54
CA ALA A 73 -0.19 -2.45 -8.61
C ALA A 73 1.27 -2.03 -8.57
N VAL A 74 1.48 -0.71 -8.47
CA VAL A 74 2.78 -0.07 -8.36
C VAL A 74 2.78 0.85 -7.15
N THR A 75 3.64 0.56 -6.17
CA THR A 75 3.90 1.47 -5.06
C THR A 75 5.15 2.29 -5.30
N ALA A 76 5.16 3.51 -4.78
CA ALA A 76 6.38 4.30 -4.68
C ALA A 76 7.10 4.13 -3.33
N ARG A 77 6.52 3.39 -2.38
CA ARG A 77 7.00 3.32 -0.99
C ARG A 77 7.73 2.03 -0.68
N THR A 78 7.01 0.95 -0.46
CA THR A 78 7.57 -0.31 0.03
C THR A 78 6.90 -1.50 -0.63
N ALA A 79 7.74 -2.38 -1.17
CA ALA A 79 7.33 -3.71 -1.62
C ALA A 79 8.16 -4.77 -0.89
N HIS A 80 7.57 -5.91 -0.56
CA HIS A 80 8.26 -6.93 0.19
C HIS A 80 7.73 -8.34 -0.04
N ASN A 81 8.63 -9.31 0.20
CA ASN A 81 8.33 -10.71 0.33
C ASN A 81 8.41 -11.10 1.81
N TRP A 82 7.35 -11.67 2.33
CA TRP A 82 7.29 -12.07 3.71
C TRP A 82 7.33 -13.59 3.87
N VAL A 83 8.06 -14.04 4.88
CA VAL A 83 7.92 -15.38 5.44
C VAL A 83 7.81 -15.23 6.96
N TRP A 84 6.61 -15.24 7.50
CA TRP A 84 6.40 -15.02 8.93
C TRP A 84 5.15 -15.72 9.45
N ASN A 85 5.17 -16.06 10.73
CA ASN A 85 4.09 -16.77 11.38
C ASN A 85 3.55 -15.96 12.58
N PRO A 86 2.34 -15.35 12.48
CA PRO A 86 1.75 -14.54 13.55
C PRO A 86 1.34 -15.38 14.79
N TYR A 87 1.43 -16.69 14.71
CA TYR A 87 1.17 -17.61 15.84
C TYR A 87 2.45 -17.96 16.61
N SER A 88 3.61 -17.47 16.18
CA SER A 88 4.83 -17.69 16.95
C SER A 88 4.76 -16.92 18.28
N ARG A 89 5.42 -17.46 19.31
CA ARG A 89 5.48 -16.79 20.61
C ARG A 89 6.28 -15.48 20.57
N HIS A 90 7.07 -15.27 19.54
CA HIS A 90 7.91 -14.10 19.35
C HIS A 90 7.27 -13.06 18.42
N TYR A 91 6.05 -13.33 17.93
CA TYR A 91 5.37 -12.46 16.97
C TYR A 91 5.29 -11.00 17.45
N GLY A 92 5.75 -10.10 16.59
CA GLY A 92 5.84 -8.67 16.91
C GLY A 92 7.11 -8.26 17.66
N MET A 93 8.00 -9.20 17.96
CA MET A 93 9.33 -8.89 18.50
C MET A 93 10.33 -8.64 17.36
N LYS A 94 11.41 -7.91 17.68
CA LYS A 94 12.44 -7.58 16.69
C LYS A 94 13.08 -8.83 16.07
N GLU A 95 13.29 -9.87 16.88
CA GLU A 95 13.86 -11.14 16.44
C GLU A 95 12.98 -11.86 15.41
N ASP A 96 11.65 -11.77 15.54
CA ASP A 96 10.73 -12.31 14.54
C ASP A 96 10.82 -11.54 13.23
N LEU A 97 10.90 -10.22 13.28
CA LEU A 97 11.09 -9.38 12.10
C LEU A 97 12.39 -9.72 11.38
N ASP A 98 13.50 -9.88 12.10
CA ASP A 98 14.80 -10.21 11.54
C ASP A 98 14.82 -11.60 10.89
N ASN A 99 13.97 -12.53 11.33
CA ASN A 99 13.87 -13.91 10.81
C ASN A 99 12.79 -14.11 9.74
N CYS A 100 11.88 -13.16 9.60
CA CYS A 100 10.72 -13.28 8.71
C CYS A 100 10.92 -12.67 7.32
N TRP A 101 12.01 -11.99 7.11
CA TRP A 101 12.21 -11.16 5.93
C TRP A 101 13.00 -11.87 4.85
N CYS A 102 12.41 -12.03 3.68
CA CYS A 102 13.09 -12.57 2.51
C CYS A 102 13.71 -11.47 1.65
N ASP A 103 12.95 -10.39 1.39
CA ASP A 103 13.39 -9.28 0.57
C ASP A 103 12.47 -8.07 0.74
N ILE A 104 13.06 -6.88 0.81
CA ILE A 104 12.34 -5.62 0.95
C ILE A 104 12.95 -4.57 0.07
N VAL A 105 12.09 -3.89 -0.67
CA VAL A 105 12.41 -2.66 -1.38
C VAL A 105 11.71 -1.50 -0.70
N ILE A 106 12.45 -0.52 -0.26
CA ILE A 106 11.92 0.67 0.41
C ILE A 106 12.40 1.91 -0.33
N HIS A 107 11.47 2.80 -0.67
CA HIS A 107 11.73 4.07 -1.31
C HIS A 107 11.05 5.21 -0.54
N THR A 108 11.68 5.63 0.56
CA THR A 108 11.28 6.82 1.30
C THR A 108 12.53 7.59 1.73
N ASP A 109 12.39 8.85 2.10
CA ASP A 109 13.47 9.64 2.69
C ASP A 109 14.01 9.01 3.98
N HIS A 110 13.20 8.21 4.67
CA HIS A 110 13.59 7.48 5.87
C HIS A 110 14.29 6.15 5.56
N ALA A 111 14.12 5.65 4.36
CA ALA A 111 14.73 4.41 3.91
C ALA A 111 16.14 4.67 3.43
N GLN A 112 17.08 4.57 4.31
CA GLN A 112 18.50 4.74 4.02
C GLN A 112 19.11 3.69 3.10
N LYS A 113 18.32 2.71 2.64
CA LYS A 113 18.78 1.58 1.85
C LYS A 113 17.83 1.28 0.70
N ASN A 114 17.87 2.14 -0.28
CA ASN A 114 17.31 1.81 -1.57
C ASN A 114 18.42 1.22 -2.44
N ASN A 115 18.37 -0.07 -2.67
CA ASN A 115 19.33 -0.77 -3.51
C ASN A 115 18.85 -0.90 -4.97
N THR A 116 17.66 -0.40 -5.27
CA THR A 116 17.04 -0.58 -6.57
C THR A 116 17.21 0.67 -7.44
N SER A 117 17.69 0.49 -8.67
CA SER A 117 17.81 1.58 -9.63
C SER A 117 16.44 2.16 -10.02
N ARG A 118 16.40 3.44 -10.39
CA ARG A 118 15.15 4.13 -10.80
C ARG A 118 14.47 3.55 -12.04
N ASP A 119 15.17 2.77 -12.84
CA ASP A 119 14.64 2.11 -14.04
C ASP A 119 14.21 0.65 -13.79
N ILE A 120 14.24 0.22 -12.53
CA ILE A 120 13.83 -1.12 -12.11
C ILE A 120 12.45 -1.08 -11.46
N PHE A 121 11.53 -1.89 -11.98
CA PHE A 121 10.30 -2.27 -11.30
C PHE A 121 10.58 -3.52 -10.47
N ALA A 122 10.65 -3.36 -9.17
CA ALA A 122 10.94 -4.44 -8.24
C ALA A 122 9.65 -5.17 -7.86
N VAL A 123 9.38 -6.29 -8.54
CA VAL A 123 8.22 -7.15 -8.26
C VAL A 123 8.44 -7.88 -6.94
N ARG A 124 7.45 -7.82 -6.07
CA ARG A 124 7.42 -8.49 -4.75
C ARG A 124 6.02 -9.05 -4.48
N ASN A 125 5.89 -9.85 -3.44
CA ASN A 125 4.61 -10.51 -3.10
C ASN A 125 3.53 -9.50 -2.67
N THR A 126 3.94 -8.44 -1.98
CA THR A 126 3.03 -7.42 -1.45
C THR A 126 3.62 -6.02 -1.55
N VAL A 127 2.78 -5.02 -1.44
CA VAL A 127 3.15 -3.61 -1.44
C VAL A 127 2.39 -2.87 -0.34
N ASN A 128 2.98 -1.80 0.17
CA ASN A 128 2.30 -0.87 1.07
C ASN A 128 1.74 0.31 0.30
N ARG A 129 0.67 0.88 0.82
CA ARG A 129 0.08 2.13 0.32
C ARG A 129 1.02 3.32 0.49
N GLY A 130 0.72 4.36 -0.27
CA GLY A 130 1.22 5.70 -0.14
C GLY A 130 2.58 5.99 -0.76
N PRO A 131 2.60 6.44 -2.01
CA PRO A 131 1.57 6.36 -3.05
C PRO A 131 1.43 4.95 -3.63
N LEU A 132 0.21 4.54 -3.93
CA LEU A 132 -0.09 3.23 -4.53
C LEU A 132 -1.03 3.41 -5.73
N MET A 133 -0.53 3.09 -6.93
CA MET A 133 -1.31 3.06 -8.18
C MET A 133 -1.77 1.64 -8.46
N MET A 134 -3.04 1.49 -8.87
CA MET A 134 -3.65 0.20 -9.18
C MET A 134 -4.45 0.26 -10.48
N ASP A 135 -4.55 -0.86 -11.18
CA ASP A 135 -5.50 -1.04 -12.28
C ASP A 135 -6.92 -1.06 -11.74
N HIS A 136 -7.78 -0.18 -12.27
CA HIS A 136 -9.11 0.03 -11.70
C HIS A 136 -10.08 -1.09 -12.06
N GLU A 137 -10.02 -1.65 -13.26
CA GLU A 137 -10.90 -2.75 -13.66
C GLU A 137 -10.57 -4.04 -12.91
N ASP A 138 -9.28 -4.33 -12.72
CA ASP A 138 -8.86 -5.45 -11.89
C ASP A 138 -9.30 -5.24 -10.43
N LEU A 139 -9.16 -4.01 -9.91
CA LEU A 139 -9.60 -3.66 -8.55
C LEU A 139 -11.10 -3.87 -8.35
N LYS A 140 -11.93 -3.45 -9.30
CA LYS A 140 -13.38 -3.71 -9.31
C LYS A 140 -13.68 -5.21 -9.34
N THR A 141 -12.99 -5.94 -10.20
CA THR A 141 -13.11 -7.42 -10.32
C THR A 141 -12.78 -8.12 -9.00
N MET A 142 -11.85 -7.57 -8.24
CA MET A 142 -11.45 -8.10 -6.93
C MET A 142 -12.34 -7.67 -5.77
N GLY A 143 -13.23 -6.70 -5.98
CA GLY A 143 -14.16 -6.19 -4.96
C GLY A 143 -13.50 -5.23 -3.97
N TYR A 144 -12.42 -4.58 -4.37
CA TYR A 144 -11.65 -3.59 -3.57
C TYR A 144 -10.92 -4.23 -2.38
N PHE A 145 -10.56 -3.40 -1.37
CA PHE A 145 -10.02 -3.91 -0.11
C PHE A 145 -11.08 -4.67 0.67
N ASP A 146 -10.70 -5.76 1.31
CA ASP A 146 -11.62 -6.51 2.17
C ASP A 146 -11.81 -5.78 3.51
N GLU A 147 -13.05 -5.37 3.78
CA GLU A 147 -13.39 -4.60 4.97
C GLU A 147 -13.33 -5.41 6.27
N GLU A 148 -13.10 -6.73 6.19
CA GLU A 148 -12.79 -7.56 7.36
C GLU A 148 -11.48 -7.10 8.04
N PHE A 149 -10.57 -6.50 7.25
CA PHE A 149 -9.32 -5.91 7.76
C PHE A 149 -9.50 -4.53 8.40
N SER A 150 -10.72 -3.99 8.43
CA SER A 150 -10.96 -2.72 9.14
C SER A 150 -10.59 -2.85 10.63
N PRO A 151 -10.03 -1.81 11.23
CA PRO A 151 -9.93 -0.43 10.76
C PRO A 151 -8.81 -0.17 9.75
N GLN A 152 -7.72 -0.93 9.79
CA GLN A 152 -6.55 -0.80 8.92
C GLN A 152 -5.63 -2.01 9.06
N ASP A 153 -4.61 -2.10 8.18
CA ASP A 153 -3.51 -3.05 8.25
C ASP A 153 -3.79 -4.40 7.58
N MET A 154 -2.87 -4.90 6.79
CA MET A 154 -2.92 -6.14 5.99
C MET A 154 -3.94 -6.18 4.85
N ASP A 155 -4.77 -5.17 4.68
CA ASP A 155 -5.77 -5.10 3.62
C ASP A 155 -5.12 -4.91 2.22
N ASP A 156 -4.06 -4.12 2.12
CA ASP A 156 -3.25 -4.00 0.91
C ASP A 156 -2.52 -5.32 0.58
N HIS A 157 -1.93 -5.97 1.56
CA HIS A 157 -1.29 -7.28 1.40
C HIS A 157 -2.29 -8.36 0.96
N ASP A 158 -3.46 -8.42 1.59
CA ASP A 158 -4.54 -9.34 1.21
C ASP A 158 -4.96 -9.14 -0.24
N LEU A 159 -5.16 -7.87 -0.65
CA LEU A 159 -5.55 -7.54 -2.02
C LEU A 159 -4.50 -8.05 -3.03
N MET A 160 -3.20 -7.82 -2.78
CA MET A 160 -2.13 -8.27 -3.68
C MET A 160 -2.13 -9.79 -3.84
N HIS A 161 -2.28 -10.53 -2.74
CA HIS A 161 -2.33 -12.00 -2.77
C HIS A 161 -3.61 -12.52 -3.46
N ARG A 162 -4.78 -11.87 -3.27
CA ARG A 162 -6.01 -12.22 -3.99
C ARG A 162 -5.88 -12.01 -5.48
N VAL A 163 -5.29 -10.88 -5.88
CA VAL A 163 -5.04 -10.55 -7.29
C VAL A 163 -4.11 -11.57 -7.93
N TYR A 164 -2.99 -11.87 -7.28
CA TYR A 164 -2.07 -12.87 -7.78
C TYR A 164 -2.73 -14.23 -7.98
N LYS A 165 -3.48 -14.72 -6.98
CA LYS A 165 -4.20 -16.01 -7.05
C LYS A 165 -5.26 -16.06 -8.13
N LYS A 166 -6.02 -14.96 -8.34
CA LYS A 166 -7.18 -14.96 -9.22
C LYS A 166 -6.87 -14.49 -10.64
N LEU A 167 -5.99 -13.51 -10.79
CA LEU A 167 -5.71 -12.84 -12.05
C LEU A 167 -4.31 -13.13 -12.58
N ASN A 168 -3.45 -13.78 -11.77
CA ASN A 168 -2.04 -14.00 -12.10
C ASN A 168 -1.30 -12.70 -12.44
N LYS A 169 -1.66 -11.60 -11.78
CA LYS A 169 -1.02 -10.29 -11.92
C LYS A 169 -0.14 -9.99 -10.71
N VAL A 170 0.89 -9.18 -10.94
CA VAL A 170 1.93 -8.86 -9.97
C VAL A 170 1.82 -7.44 -9.43
N CYS A 171 2.45 -7.21 -8.30
CA CYS A 171 2.68 -5.88 -7.73
C CYS A 171 4.17 -5.66 -7.45
N GLY A 172 4.57 -4.40 -7.30
CA GLY A 172 5.95 -4.08 -7.03
C GLY A 172 6.20 -2.62 -6.73
N CYS A 173 7.47 -2.29 -6.51
CA CYS A 173 7.92 -0.94 -6.26
C CYS A 173 8.56 -0.32 -7.50
N TYR A 174 8.12 0.88 -7.85
CA TYR A 174 8.73 1.74 -8.86
C TYR A 174 8.67 3.18 -8.36
N TRP A 175 9.73 3.62 -7.72
CA TRP A 175 9.71 4.79 -6.88
C TRP A 175 9.76 6.14 -7.62
N ILE A 176 9.18 7.14 -6.96
CA ILE A 176 9.21 8.56 -7.30
C ILE A 176 9.94 9.33 -6.19
N ASP A 177 10.27 10.58 -6.43
CA ASP A 177 10.80 11.44 -5.38
C ASP A 177 9.66 12.00 -4.54
N PHE A 178 9.56 11.51 -3.31
CA PHE A 178 8.58 11.96 -2.32
C PHE A 178 9.16 11.86 -0.91
N LYS A 179 8.51 12.54 0.03
CA LYS A 179 8.81 12.48 1.46
C LYS A 179 7.56 12.06 2.22
N SER A 180 7.70 11.14 3.15
CA SER A 180 6.66 10.82 4.13
C SER A 180 6.92 11.60 5.41
N GLU A 181 5.94 12.36 5.88
CA GLU A 181 6.04 13.15 7.10
C GLU A 181 5.36 12.42 8.25
N ASP A 182 6.08 11.55 8.92
CA ASP A 182 5.55 10.76 10.05
C ASP A 182 4.94 11.63 11.17
N ALA A 183 5.41 12.88 11.30
CA ALA A 183 4.87 13.84 12.25
C ALA A 183 3.43 14.30 11.92
N TRP A 184 2.95 14.06 10.71
CA TRP A 184 1.59 14.40 10.29
C TRP A 184 0.61 13.24 10.41
N GLY A 185 1.10 12.01 10.54
CA GLY A 185 0.30 10.80 10.66
C GLY A 185 -0.47 10.72 11.98
N GLY A 186 -1.81 10.90 11.94
CA GLY A 186 -2.63 11.08 13.14
C GLY A 186 -2.72 9.89 14.09
N THR A 187 -2.58 8.65 13.58
CA THR A 187 -2.81 7.43 14.38
C THR A 187 -1.57 6.89 15.07
N ARG A 188 -0.38 7.26 14.61
CA ARG A 188 0.90 6.69 15.10
C ARG A 188 1.80 7.69 15.81
N VAL A 189 1.45 8.98 15.81
CA VAL A 189 2.37 10.07 16.18
C VAL A 189 2.34 10.45 17.64
N SER A 190 1.38 10.03 18.41
CA SER A 190 1.23 10.42 19.83
C SER A 190 2.11 9.63 20.81
N GLY A 191 3.23 9.09 20.37
CA GLY A 191 4.24 8.46 21.22
C GLY A 191 3.96 7.01 21.62
N GLU A 192 2.73 6.67 21.93
CA GLU A 192 2.26 5.30 22.20
C GLU A 192 1.14 4.95 21.21
N PRO A 193 1.32 3.97 20.32
CA PRO A 193 0.24 3.52 19.44
C PRO A 193 -0.97 3.12 20.29
N ALA A 194 -2.15 3.58 19.89
CA ALA A 194 -3.38 3.27 20.62
C ALA A 194 -3.51 1.75 20.82
N PRO A 195 -3.91 1.25 22.01
CA PRO A 195 -3.98 -0.18 22.29
C PRO A 195 -4.87 -0.97 21.33
N TRP A 196 -5.88 -0.31 20.73
CA TRP A 196 -6.74 -0.93 19.73
C TRP A 196 -6.02 -1.20 18.41
N LEU A 197 -5.00 -0.39 18.08
CA LEU A 197 -4.20 -0.57 16.86
C LEU A 197 -3.39 -1.86 16.90
N TYR A 198 -2.75 -2.16 18.03
CA TYR A 198 -2.07 -3.44 18.23
C TYR A 198 -3.01 -4.65 18.12
N LYS A 199 -4.22 -4.52 18.68
CA LYS A 199 -5.24 -5.57 18.58
C LYS A 199 -5.68 -5.78 17.13
N ALA A 200 -5.89 -4.70 16.38
CA ALA A 200 -6.25 -4.75 14.97
C ALA A 200 -5.14 -5.40 14.15
N HIS A 201 -3.90 -4.95 14.30
CA HIS A 201 -2.74 -5.53 13.63
C HIS A 201 -2.61 -7.02 13.91
N HIS A 202 -2.68 -7.44 15.17
CA HIS A 202 -2.58 -8.85 15.54
C HIS A 202 -3.71 -9.71 14.98
N LYS A 203 -4.96 -9.20 15.02
CA LYS A 203 -6.11 -9.85 14.40
C LYS A 203 -5.91 -10.00 12.88
N ASN A 204 -5.60 -8.90 12.22
CA ASN A 204 -5.52 -8.82 10.77
C ASN A 204 -4.36 -9.65 10.23
N SER A 205 -3.23 -9.68 10.93
CA SER A 205 -2.10 -10.54 10.59
C SER A 205 -2.44 -12.02 10.61
N LYS A 206 -3.27 -12.47 11.57
CA LYS A 206 -3.74 -13.86 11.62
C LYS A 206 -4.67 -14.19 10.48
N ILE A 207 -5.63 -13.30 10.18
CA ILE A 207 -6.55 -13.46 9.04
C ILE A 207 -5.74 -13.57 7.75
N PHE A 208 -4.81 -12.64 7.53
CA PHE A 208 -3.95 -12.63 6.36
C PHE A 208 -3.12 -13.91 6.23
N TYR A 209 -2.45 -14.33 7.28
CA TYR A 209 -1.65 -15.56 7.29
C TYR A 209 -2.51 -16.80 7.01
N ASP A 210 -3.66 -16.94 7.66
CA ASP A 210 -4.53 -18.10 7.48
C ASP A 210 -5.08 -18.21 6.06
N ARG A 211 -5.38 -17.08 5.42
CA ARG A 211 -5.85 -17.04 4.03
C ARG A 211 -4.75 -17.34 3.01
N HIS A 212 -3.54 -16.92 3.29
CA HIS A 212 -2.48 -16.83 2.29
C HIS A 212 -1.21 -17.59 2.67
N ARG A 213 -1.27 -18.51 3.64
CA ARG A 213 -0.10 -19.28 4.09
C ARG A 213 0.59 -20.06 2.96
N ASP A 214 -0.16 -20.47 1.95
CA ASP A 214 0.35 -21.14 0.75
C ASP A 214 1.30 -20.21 -0.04
N LEU A 215 0.95 -18.93 -0.22
CA LEU A 215 1.81 -17.94 -0.86
C LEU A 215 2.91 -17.43 0.06
N ILE A 216 2.59 -17.16 1.32
CA ILE A 216 3.56 -16.64 2.31
C ILE A 216 4.72 -17.62 2.50
N ASN A 217 4.46 -18.93 2.48
CA ASN A 217 5.48 -19.96 2.65
C ASN A 217 5.99 -20.56 1.33
N SER A 218 5.56 -20.02 0.19
CA SER A 218 6.06 -20.45 -1.13
C SER A 218 7.32 -19.68 -1.54
N PRO A 219 8.04 -20.13 -2.56
CA PRO A 219 9.11 -19.33 -3.17
C PRO A 219 8.61 -17.95 -3.58
N ASN A 220 9.45 -16.97 -3.37
CA ASN A 220 9.10 -15.57 -3.59
C ASN A 220 8.94 -15.22 -5.07
N HIS A 221 8.07 -14.26 -5.37
CA HIS A 221 7.97 -13.60 -6.67
C HIS A 221 8.97 -12.45 -6.79
N ASN A 222 10.18 -12.68 -6.29
CA ASN A 222 11.24 -11.69 -6.32
C ASN A 222 11.82 -11.59 -7.75
N GLU A 223 11.43 -10.55 -8.47
CA GLU A 223 11.89 -10.28 -9.81
C GLU A 223 12.12 -8.78 -9.99
N ASP A 224 13.29 -8.42 -10.50
CA ASP A 224 13.65 -7.05 -10.85
C ASP A 224 13.56 -6.85 -12.36
N ARG A 225 12.51 -6.17 -12.81
CA ARG A 225 12.22 -5.91 -14.22
C ARG A 225 12.75 -4.55 -14.63
N LYS A 226 13.65 -4.53 -15.59
CA LYS A 226 14.19 -3.27 -16.13
C LYS A 226 13.23 -2.67 -17.16
N LEU A 227 12.85 -1.41 -16.94
CA LEU A 227 12.14 -0.62 -17.94
C LEU A 227 13.14 -0.12 -19.00
N LYS A 228 12.73 -0.17 -20.24
CA LYS A 228 13.52 0.31 -21.39
C LYS A 228 13.35 1.80 -21.61
#